data_ba2489509685d7d04c1d7e25d489dec8
#
_entry.id   ba2489509685d7d04c1d7e25d489dec8
#
_cell.length_a   1.000
_cell.length_b   1.000
_cell.length_c   1.000
_cell.angle_alpha   90.00
_cell.angle_beta   90.00
_cell.angle_gamma   90.00
#
_symmetry.space_group_name_H-M   'P 1'
#
loop_
_entity.id
_entity.type
_entity.pdbx_description
1 polymer ?
#
loop_
_entity_poly.entity_id
_entity_poly.type
_entity_poly.pdbx_seq_one_letter_code
_entity_poly.pdbx_strand_id
1 'polypeptide(L)'
;MLTFTPVTQRDIARLRRYYKSCEYQLCEYSALVKLMWRSHLHPSWAEGAGCLIVRNFIDGQYCFDYPVPGPDGDEDAALTLIEDDCRERDIPLVLSVVPQDKAERLAARYPYFRFSSPRVWRDYIYSAEDLRDFAGRRYSGQRNHINKFRKLYPDAAFRPLGKSDLPLITQFFRDYEAVFTKASDSAKNELRCAEKMLRMTGSPHFLVGGMELDGRLLSVAMAERCGDTLQIHIEKALYGYEGVYPATVQAFAQEFAVDGVRWLNREDDAGDKGLRTSKLQYLPDHLGAKLRFDVLNELVNITEIPTLTTARLTLDALTDADKTAYAALCLDDDRNRWWGYDFRKDYDGTPYEDYFLAVAREDCARSRAVNFAVRLDGALIGEVVLYRFDSRGGAELGCRVSPDFAGHGYGTEAFAAVADWALYRLHLAHVVAKCYKENDASYRMLSSCMHRAGEDETFFYFD
;
A
#
# COMPACT_ATOMS: atom_id res chain seq x y z
N MET A 1 15.90 10.25 -5.54
CA MET A 1 15.47 8.97 -4.91
C MET A 1 15.06 9.22 -3.46
N LEU A 2 13.89 8.72 -3.06
CA LEU A 2 13.42 8.81 -1.68
C LEU A 2 14.21 7.86 -0.77
N THR A 3 14.68 8.36 0.37
CA THR A 3 15.35 7.53 1.38
C THR A 3 14.36 7.21 2.50
N PHE A 4 13.89 5.98 2.54
CA PHE A 4 12.91 5.52 3.52
C PHE A 4 13.57 5.01 4.79
N THR A 5 13.07 5.46 5.94
CA THR A 5 13.48 5.02 7.29
C THR A 5 12.34 4.19 7.91
N PRO A 6 12.58 2.98 8.44
CA PRO A 6 11.55 2.23 9.15
C PRO A 6 10.97 3.00 10.33
N VAL A 7 9.64 2.96 10.50
CA VAL A 7 8.97 3.67 11.60
C VAL A 7 9.33 3.02 12.95
N THR A 8 9.81 3.84 13.87
CA THR A 8 10.14 3.47 15.25
C THR A 8 9.50 4.42 16.24
N GLN A 9 9.57 4.09 17.52
CA GLN A 9 9.10 4.97 18.59
C GLN A 9 9.78 6.36 18.58
N ARG A 10 11.02 6.46 18.08
CA ARG A 10 11.78 7.72 18.02
C ARG A 10 11.20 8.69 16.97
N ASP A 11 10.48 8.16 15.99
CA ASP A 11 9.97 8.94 14.86
C ASP A 11 8.59 9.55 15.15
N ILE A 12 7.90 9.08 16.21
CA ILE A 12 6.51 9.49 16.53
C ILE A 12 6.36 11.01 16.60
N ALA A 13 7.26 11.70 17.29
CA ALA A 13 7.20 13.15 17.41
C ALA A 13 7.32 13.87 16.06
N ARG A 14 8.10 13.29 15.11
CA ARG A 14 8.29 13.84 13.75
C ARG A 14 7.08 13.58 12.87
N LEU A 15 6.59 12.34 12.85
CA LEU A 15 5.38 11.97 12.08
C LEU A 15 4.16 12.78 12.52
N ARG A 16 4.01 13.00 13.82
CA ARG A 16 2.90 13.79 14.38
C ARG A 16 2.88 15.25 13.92
N ARG A 17 4.01 15.85 13.51
CA ARG A 17 4.00 17.22 12.97
C ARG A 17 3.11 17.32 11.72
N TYR A 18 3.06 16.26 10.92
CA TYR A 18 2.21 16.17 9.73
C TYR A 18 0.78 15.78 10.11
N TYR A 19 0.60 14.74 10.91
CA TYR A 19 -0.73 14.26 11.28
C TYR A 19 -1.51 15.23 12.19
N LYS A 20 -0.82 16.11 12.90
CA LYS A 20 -1.45 17.14 13.76
C LYS A 20 -2.34 18.11 12.98
N SER A 21 -1.96 18.43 11.74
CA SER A 21 -2.72 19.33 10.86
C SER A 21 -3.45 18.59 9.74
N CYS A 22 -3.39 17.27 9.74
CA CYS A 22 -4.03 16.44 8.74
C CYS A 22 -5.55 16.47 8.92
N GLU A 23 -6.27 16.79 7.86
CA GLU A 23 -7.73 16.82 7.84
C GLU A 23 -8.37 15.45 7.56
N TYR A 24 -7.53 14.44 7.25
CA TYR A 24 -8.00 13.09 6.98
C TYR A 24 -8.40 12.39 8.28
N GLN A 25 -9.66 12.00 8.37
CA GLN A 25 -10.20 11.35 9.56
C GLN A 25 -9.87 9.87 9.68
N LEU A 26 -9.17 9.31 8.69
CA LEU A 26 -8.85 7.88 8.60
C LEU A 26 -7.78 7.48 9.61
N CYS A 27 -7.91 6.30 10.23
CA CYS A 27 -7.03 5.85 11.30
C CYS A 27 -5.57 5.64 10.85
N GLU A 28 -5.32 5.36 9.59
CA GLU A 28 -3.96 5.21 9.05
C GLU A 28 -3.14 6.50 9.07
N TYR A 29 -3.80 7.67 9.16
CA TYR A 29 -3.15 8.97 9.31
C TYR A 29 -2.87 9.30 10.77
N SER A 30 -2.38 8.30 11.51
CA SER A 30 -1.95 8.35 12.90
C SER A 30 -0.55 7.77 13.05
N ALA A 31 0.31 8.49 13.79
CA ALA A 31 1.66 8.02 14.08
C ALA A 31 1.65 6.75 14.94
N LEU A 32 0.68 6.65 15.83
CA LEU A 32 0.56 5.51 16.73
C LEU A 32 0.04 4.26 16.01
N VAL A 33 -0.86 4.39 15.05
CA VAL A 33 -1.29 3.27 14.18
C VAL A 33 -0.10 2.71 13.41
N LYS A 34 0.75 3.57 12.84
CA LYS A 34 1.98 3.10 12.15
C LYS A 34 2.91 2.33 13.08
N LEU A 35 3.06 2.77 14.32
CA LEU A 35 3.87 2.07 15.32
C LEU A 35 3.20 0.77 15.79
N MET A 36 1.89 0.80 16.06
CA MET A 36 1.11 -0.33 16.55
C MET A 36 1.17 -1.51 15.58
N TRP A 37 0.89 -1.26 14.31
CA TRP A 37 0.82 -2.28 13.26
C TRP A 37 2.13 -2.51 12.50
N ARG A 38 3.26 -1.99 13.00
CA ARG A 38 4.54 -2.07 12.29
C ARG A 38 5.01 -3.48 11.91
N SER A 39 4.62 -4.50 12.66
CA SER A 39 4.97 -5.89 12.37
C SER A 39 4.15 -6.51 11.25
N HIS A 40 3.09 -5.85 10.79
CA HIS A 40 2.21 -6.31 9.72
C HIS A 40 2.33 -5.42 8.48
N LEU A 41 2.42 -4.11 8.68
CA LEU A 41 2.48 -3.14 7.60
C LEU A 41 3.91 -2.78 7.17
N HIS A 42 4.91 -3.11 8.01
CA HIS A 42 6.32 -2.74 7.81
C HIS A 42 6.49 -1.28 7.34
N PRO A 43 5.88 -0.29 8.02
CA PRO A 43 5.85 1.08 7.56
C PRO A 43 7.25 1.70 7.60
N SER A 44 7.56 2.42 6.55
CA SER A 44 8.74 3.27 6.45
C SER A 44 8.33 4.67 5.97
N TRP A 45 9.08 5.69 6.32
CA TRP A 45 8.75 7.06 6.02
C TRP A 45 9.91 7.80 5.38
N ALA A 46 9.59 8.80 4.56
CA ALA A 46 10.49 9.77 3.99
C ALA A 46 9.82 11.15 3.99
N GLU A 47 10.61 12.21 3.88
CA GLU A 47 10.11 13.57 3.62
C GLU A 47 10.52 13.98 2.21
N GLY A 48 9.60 14.55 1.48
CA GLY A 48 9.84 15.07 0.13
C GLY A 48 8.78 16.08 -0.28
N ALA A 49 9.18 17.12 -1.01
CA ALA A 49 8.30 18.20 -1.43
C ALA A 49 7.47 18.84 -0.28
N GLY A 50 8.04 18.92 0.93
CA GLY A 50 7.34 19.40 2.12
C GLY A 50 6.26 18.46 2.66
N CYS A 51 6.14 17.24 2.15
CA CYS A 51 5.16 16.24 2.56
C CYS A 51 5.82 15.07 3.33
N LEU A 52 5.03 14.45 4.19
CA LEU A 52 5.33 13.12 4.73
C LEU A 52 4.86 12.08 3.71
N ILE A 53 5.77 11.19 3.32
CA ILE A 53 5.51 10.07 2.44
C ILE A 53 5.73 8.78 3.25
N VAL A 54 4.67 7.98 3.40
CA VAL A 54 4.74 6.71 4.10
C VAL A 54 4.60 5.57 3.09
N ARG A 55 5.54 4.64 3.15
CA ARG A 55 5.55 3.41 2.35
C ARG A 55 5.38 2.21 3.28
N ASN A 56 4.44 1.36 2.95
CA ASN A 56 4.16 0.10 3.63
C ASN A 56 4.61 -1.08 2.75
N PHE A 57 4.82 -2.24 3.39
CA PHE A 57 5.03 -3.50 2.68
C PHE A 57 4.01 -4.51 3.18
N ILE A 58 3.01 -4.82 2.35
CA ILE A 58 1.83 -5.60 2.69
C ILE A 58 1.67 -6.70 1.64
N ASP A 59 1.52 -7.95 2.07
CA ASP A 59 1.31 -9.11 1.18
C ASP A 59 2.34 -9.22 0.04
N GLY A 60 3.62 -8.97 0.36
CA GLY A 60 4.71 -9.05 -0.60
C GLY A 60 4.83 -7.86 -1.55
N GLN A 61 4.05 -6.80 -1.38
CA GLN A 61 4.00 -5.64 -2.25
C GLN A 61 4.27 -4.34 -1.49
N TYR A 62 5.06 -3.45 -2.09
CA TYR A 62 5.15 -2.07 -1.64
C TYR A 62 3.89 -1.29 -2.04
N CYS A 63 3.41 -0.47 -1.10
CA CYS A 63 2.33 0.47 -1.34
C CYS A 63 2.55 1.73 -0.49
N PHE A 64 1.94 2.84 -0.90
CA PHE A 64 2.12 4.12 -0.24
C PHE A 64 0.79 4.60 0.33
N ASP A 65 0.83 5.34 1.45
CA ASP A 65 -0.30 6.18 1.81
C ASP A 65 -0.31 7.42 0.91
N TYR A 66 -1.47 8.04 0.72
CA TYR A 66 -1.52 9.34 0.06
C TYR A 66 -0.67 10.35 0.86
N PRO A 67 0.19 11.16 0.22
CA PRO A 67 1.10 12.07 0.91
C PRO A 67 0.38 13.03 1.85
N VAL A 68 0.98 13.29 3.01
CA VAL A 68 0.44 14.25 3.98
C VAL A 68 1.24 15.53 3.92
N PRO A 69 0.66 16.66 3.47
CA PRO A 69 1.38 17.91 3.36
C PRO A 69 1.69 18.52 4.74
N GLY A 70 2.91 19.05 4.87
CA GLY A 70 3.25 20.04 5.88
C GLY A 70 2.73 21.44 5.49
N PRO A 71 3.08 22.49 6.25
CA PRO A 71 2.61 23.86 5.96
C PRO A 71 2.88 24.34 4.53
N ASP A 72 4.02 23.95 3.96
CA ASP A 72 4.44 24.33 2.60
C ASP A 72 4.53 23.09 1.69
N GLY A 73 3.75 22.05 1.98
CA GLY A 73 3.80 20.77 1.27
C GLY A 73 3.07 20.82 -0.08
N ASP A 74 3.74 20.29 -1.12
CA ASP A 74 3.20 20.11 -2.46
C ASP A 74 2.89 18.64 -2.69
N GLU A 75 1.61 18.28 -2.70
CA GLU A 75 1.13 16.90 -2.89
C GLU A 75 1.45 16.37 -4.29
N ASP A 76 1.40 17.21 -5.34
CA ASP A 76 1.68 16.77 -6.71
C ASP A 76 3.17 16.51 -6.91
N ALA A 77 4.03 17.35 -6.34
CA ALA A 77 5.46 17.10 -6.34
C ALA A 77 5.81 15.86 -5.50
N ALA A 78 5.11 15.62 -4.38
CA ALA A 78 5.29 14.41 -3.59
C ALA A 78 4.87 13.13 -4.34
N LEU A 79 3.75 13.18 -5.09
CA LEU A 79 3.33 12.07 -5.97
C LEU A 79 4.37 11.82 -7.06
N THR A 80 4.96 12.89 -7.65
CA THR A 80 6.05 12.75 -8.64
C THR A 80 7.27 12.04 -8.04
N LEU A 81 7.64 12.34 -6.78
CA LEU A 81 8.73 11.63 -6.09
C LEU A 81 8.41 10.15 -5.85
N ILE A 82 7.16 9.82 -5.56
CA ILE A 82 6.71 8.42 -5.42
C ILE A 82 6.79 7.70 -6.78
N GLU A 83 6.35 8.34 -7.86
CA GLU A 83 6.45 7.80 -9.23
C GLU A 83 7.91 7.50 -9.60
N ASP A 84 8.82 8.44 -9.31
CA ASP A 84 10.25 8.27 -9.56
C ASP A 84 10.83 7.10 -8.74
N ASP A 85 10.48 6.98 -7.45
CA ASP A 85 10.92 5.87 -6.58
C ASP A 85 10.39 4.52 -7.08
N CYS A 86 9.13 4.47 -7.54
CA CYS A 86 8.53 3.27 -8.12
C CYS A 86 9.26 2.85 -9.41
N ARG A 87 9.51 3.80 -10.31
CA ARG A 87 10.21 3.53 -11.57
C ARG A 87 11.64 3.05 -11.35
N GLU A 88 12.39 3.68 -10.45
CA GLU A 88 13.77 3.29 -10.14
C GLU A 88 13.88 1.89 -9.54
N ARG A 89 12.89 1.52 -8.71
CA ARG A 89 12.83 0.20 -8.04
C ARG A 89 12.12 -0.87 -8.87
N ASP A 90 11.55 -0.50 -10.00
CA ASP A 90 10.72 -1.38 -10.83
C ASP A 90 9.58 -2.04 -10.03
N ILE A 91 8.85 -1.21 -9.28
CA ILE A 91 7.69 -1.64 -8.48
C ILE A 91 6.42 -0.93 -8.94
N PRO A 92 5.25 -1.58 -8.86
CA PRO A 92 3.97 -0.97 -9.18
C PRO A 92 3.67 0.24 -8.30
N LEU A 93 3.08 1.29 -8.88
CA LEU A 93 2.57 2.42 -8.13
C LEU A 93 1.21 2.09 -7.53
N VAL A 94 1.18 1.88 -6.22
CA VAL A 94 -0.03 1.57 -5.47
C VAL A 94 -0.16 2.52 -4.29
N LEU A 95 -1.27 3.24 -4.22
CA LEU A 95 -1.66 4.01 -3.04
C LEU A 95 -2.66 3.19 -2.23
N SER A 96 -2.26 2.69 -1.05
CA SER A 96 -3.08 1.76 -0.25
C SER A 96 -4.16 2.45 0.57
N VAL A 97 -3.94 3.71 0.94
CA VAL A 97 -4.89 4.52 1.69
C VAL A 97 -4.96 5.90 1.05
N VAL A 98 -6.06 6.16 0.38
CA VAL A 98 -6.36 7.44 -0.26
C VAL A 98 -7.65 7.97 0.36
N PRO A 99 -7.68 9.21 0.86
CA PRO A 99 -8.91 9.89 1.26
C PRO A 99 -9.85 10.04 0.07
N GLN A 100 -11.15 9.93 0.30
CA GLN A 100 -12.14 9.93 -0.77
C GLN A 100 -12.14 11.21 -1.61
N ASP A 101 -11.89 12.36 -0.99
CA ASP A 101 -11.79 13.67 -1.65
C ASP A 101 -10.58 13.80 -2.60
N LYS A 102 -9.58 12.91 -2.49
CA LYS A 102 -8.39 12.88 -3.36
C LYS A 102 -8.55 11.99 -4.59
N ALA A 103 -9.61 11.19 -4.65
CA ALA A 103 -9.80 10.22 -5.72
C ALA A 103 -9.92 10.86 -7.11
N GLU A 104 -10.67 11.95 -7.24
CA GLU A 104 -10.85 12.66 -8.52
C GLU A 104 -9.53 13.26 -9.03
N ARG A 105 -8.71 13.80 -8.11
CA ARG A 105 -7.38 14.33 -8.45
C ARG A 105 -6.46 13.24 -8.99
N LEU A 106 -6.46 12.06 -8.37
CA LEU A 106 -5.68 10.92 -8.84
C LEU A 106 -6.19 10.39 -10.18
N ALA A 107 -7.51 10.30 -10.36
CA ALA A 107 -8.12 9.88 -11.62
C ALA A 107 -7.81 10.86 -12.77
N ALA A 108 -7.67 12.15 -12.48
CA ALA A 108 -7.24 13.15 -13.48
C ALA A 108 -5.73 13.05 -13.81
N ARG A 109 -4.91 12.58 -12.85
CA ARG A 109 -3.46 12.43 -13.02
C ARG A 109 -3.09 11.15 -13.78
N TYR A 110 -3.80 10.05 -13.51
CA TYR A 110 -3.50 8.73 -14.05
C TYR A 110 -4.62 8.26 -14.98
N PRO A 111 -4.38 8.07 -16.28
CA PRO A 111 -5.41 7.68 -17.24
C PRO A 111 -5.87 6.22 -17.06
N TYR A 112 -5.00 5.36 -16.54
CA TYR A 112 -5.29 3.95 -16.29
C TYR A 112 -5.14 3.64 -14.81
N PHE A 113 -6.24 3.28 -14.18
CA PHE A 113 -6.25 2.94 -12.75
C PHE A 113 -7.36 1.97 -12.40
N ARG A 114 -7.24 1.36 -11.26
CA ARG A 114 -8.29 0.62 -10.58
C ARG A 114 -8.36 1.09 -9.13
N PHE A 115 -9.53 1.34 -8.62
CA PHE A 115 -9.70 1.61 -7.20
C PHE A 115 -10.68 0.64 -6.55
N SER A 116 -10.51 0.41 -5.27
CA SER A 116 -11.41 -0.38 -4.44
C SER A 116 -11.55 0.26 -3.06
N SER A 117 -12.73 0.10 -2.44
CA SER A 117 -12.99 0.55 -1.07
C SER A 117 -13.87 -0.49 -0.37
N PRO A 118 -13.28 -1.61 0.07
CA PRO A 118 -14.03 -2.65 0.74
C PRO A 118 -14.72 -2.11 1.99
N ARG A 119 -16.00 -2.47 2.18
CA ARG A 119 -16.81 -2.04 3.32
C ARG A 119 -16.14 -2.37 4.66
N VAL A 120 -15.42 -3.47 4.72
CA VAL A 120 -14.75 -3.98 5.93
C VAL A 120 -13.57 -3.13 6.39
N TRP A 121 -13.04 -2.24 5.53
CA TRP A 121 -11.95 -1.32 5.85
C TRP A 121 -12.42 0.09 6.18
N ARG A 122 -13.72 0.38 6.10
CA ARG A 122 -14.24 1.73 6.37
C ARG A 122 -14.28 2.01 7.86
N ASP A 123 -13.72 3.14 8.25
CA ASP A 123 -13.71 3.59 9.62
C ASP A 123 -15.08 4.07 10.07
N TYR A 124 -15.41 3.81 11.33
CA TYR A 124 -16.62 4.30 11.96
C TYR A 124 -16.35 5.64 12.63
N ILE A 125 -16.88 6.71 12.05
CA ILE A 125 -16.70 8.09 12.52
C ILE A 125 -17.96 8.54 13.25
N TYR A 126 -17.79 9.07 14.46
CA TYR A 126 -18.86 9.52 15.33
C TYR A 126 -18.70 10.99 15.66
N SER A 127 -19.83 11.72 15.85
CA SER A 127 -19.80 13.04 16.45
C SER A 127 -19.30 12.95 17.90
N ALA A 128 -18.33 13.80 18.24
CA ALA A 128 -17.84 13.91 19.62
C ALA A 128 -18.94 14.30 20.60
N GLU A 129 -19.84 15.19 20.21
CA GLU A 129 -21.00 15.59 21.01
C GLU A 129 -21.93 14.42 21.29
N ASP A 130 -22.26 13.64 20.26
CA ASP A 130 -23.10 12.46 20.39
C ASP A 130 -22.58 11.46 21.42
N LEU A 131 -21.27 11.14 21.36
CA LEU A 131 -20.69 10.15 22.28
C LEU A 131 -20.44 10.71 23.69
N ARG A 132 -20.23 12.03 23.86
CA ARG A 132 -20.15 12.67 25.17
C ARG A 132 -21.49 12.65 25.90
N ASP A 133 -22.57 12.91 25.17
CA ASP A 133 -23.86 13.24 25.82
C ASP A 133 -24.86 12.10 25.65
N PHE A 134 -24.77 11.30 24.59
CA PHE A 134 -25.81 10.36 24.17
C PHE A 134 -27.21 10.99 24.19
N ALA A 135 -27.32 12.25 23.74
CA ALA A 135 -28.55 13.01 23.78
C ALA A 135 -29.65 12.47 22.84
N GLY A 136 -30.89 12.78 23.16
CA GLY A 136 -32.04 12.45 22.32
C GLY A 136 -32.54 11.01 22.45
N ARG A 137 -33.68 10.74 21.77
CA ARG A 137 -34.37 9.44 21.83
C ARG A 137 -33.58 8.31 21.24
N ARG A 138 -32.78 8.58 20.18
CA ARG A 138 -31.97 7.58 19.45
C ARG A 138 -30.96 6.87 20.34
N TYR A 139 -30.47 7.54 21.38
CA TYR A 139 -29.47 6.98 22.32
C TYR A 139 -30.08 6.51 23.66
N SER A 140 -31.40 6.35 23.73
CA SER A 140 -32.07 5.88 24.98
C SER A 140 -31.55 4.54 25.48
N GLY A 141 -31.22 3.61 24.54
CA GLY A 141 -30.61 2.32 24.88
C GLY A 141 -29.27 2.47 25.57
N GLN A 142 -28.39 3.33 25.04
CA GLN A 142 -27.05 3.57 25.61
C GLN A 142 -27.17 4.19 27.00
N ARG A 143 -28.03 5.20 27.18
CA ARG A 143 -28.26 5.79 28.49
C ARG A 143 -28.83 4.80 29.50
N ASN A 144 -29.73 3.91 29.08
CA ASN A 144 -30.26 2.86 29.96
C ASN A 144 -29.15 1.91 30.45
N HIS A 145 -28.26 1.49 29.59
CA HIS A 145 -27.10 0.68 29.97
C HIS A 145 -26.17 1.41 30.93
N ILE A 146 -25.86 2.68 30.66
CA ILE A 146 -25.02 3.52 31.52
C ILE A 146 -25.67 3.72 32.89
N ASN A 147 -26.97 4.05 32.94
CA ASN A 147 -27.71 4.23 34.20
C ASN A 147 -27.76 2.92 35.01
N LYS A 148 -27.92 1.78 34.33
CA LYS A 148 -27.84 0.46 34.98
C LYS A 148 -26.47 0.21 35.57
N PHE A 149 -25.40 0.49 34.82
CA PHE A 149 -24.02 0.37 35.29
C PHE A 149 -23.78 1.21 36.55
N ARG A 150 -24.14 2.48 36.52
CA ARG A 150 -24.00 3.41 37.66
C ARG A 150 -24.78 2.95 38.90
N LYS A 151 -25.94 2.31 38.69
CA LYS A 151 -26.75 1.75 39.79
C LYS A 151 -26.13 0.50 40.39
N LEU A 152 -25.57 -0.37 39.56
CA LEU A 152 -24.95 -1.65 39.99
C LEU A 152 -23.57 -1.43 40.61
N TYR A 153 -22.82 -0.44 40.12
CA TYR A 153 -21.44 -0.16 40.52
C TYR A 153 -21.27 1.33 40.86
N PRO A 154 -21.85 1.81 41.97
CA PRO A 154 -21.88 3.25 42.32
C PRO A 154 -20.46 3.80 42.56
N ASP A 155 -19.53 2.97 43.01
CA ASP A 155 -18.16 3.36 43.32
C ASP A 155 -17.22 3.26 42.12
N ALA A 156 -17.72 2.81 40.97
CA ALA A 156 -16.93 2.78 39.74
C ALA A 156 -16.74 4.20 39.19
N ALA A 157 -15.48 4.57 38.93
CA ALA A 157 -15.12 5.89 38.42
C ALA A 157 -14.21 5.77 37.20
N PHE A 158 -14.46 6.63 36.20
CA PHE A 158 -13.52 6.78 35.07
C PHE A 158 -12.39 7.72 35.45
N ARG A 159 -11.16 7.38 35.06
CA ARG A 159 -10.06 8.32 35.21
C ARG A 159 -9.04 8.18 34.04
N PRO A 160 -8.32 9.25 33.74
CA PRO A 160 -7.10 9.17 32.93
C PRO A 160 -6.05 8.27 33.61
N LEU A 161 -5.30 7.53 32.78
CA LEU A 161 -4.29 6.61 33.22
C LEU A 161 -2.90 7.07 32.75
N GLY A 162 -1.96 7.11 33.67
CA GLY A 162 -0.60 7.56 33.45
C GLY A 162 0.44 6.46 33.55
N LYS A 163 1.72 6.84 33.55
CA LYS A 163 2.84 5.92 33.64
C LYS A 163 2.85 5.11 34.95
N SER A 164 2.38 5.67 36.05
CA SER A 164 2.25 4.99 37.35
C SER A 164 1.22 3.87 37.31
N ASP A 165 0.26 3.90 36.36
CA ASP A 165 -0.81 2.93 36.24
C ASP A 165 -0.46 1.73 35.35
N LEU A 166 0.76 1.69 34.80
CA LEU A 166 1.19 0.59 33.94
C LEU A 166 0.99 -0.82 34.55
N PRO A 167 1.25 -1.05 35.85
CA PRO A 167 0.98 -2.36 36.46
C PRO A 167 -0.51 -2.72 36.41
N LEU A 168 -1.38 -1.72 36.65
CA LEU A 168 -2.82 -1.88 36.67
C LEU A 168 -3.37 -2.16 35.25
N ILE A 169 -2.89 -1.41 34.26
CA ILE A 169 -3.23 -1.62 32.85
C ILE A 169 -2.76 -3.00 32.36
N THR A 170 -1.54 -3.40 32.74
CA THR A 170 -1.00 -4.72 32.38
C THR A 170 -1.83 -5.84 33.00
N GLN A 171 -2.26 -5.68 34.24
CA GLN A 171 -3.14 -6.65 34.90
C GLN A 171 -4.51 -6.74 34.21
N PHE A 172 -5.08 -5.59 33.81
CA PHE A 172 -6.33 -5.58 33.03
C PHE A 172 -6.24 -6.40 31.75
N PHE A 173 -5.16 -6.25 30.97
CA PHE A 173 -4.98 -7.02 29.73
C PHE A 173 -4.82 -8.52 29.99
N ARG A 174 -4.12 -8.92 31.05
CA ARG A 174 -4.05 -10.33 31.47
C ARG A 174 -5.41 -10.88 31.85
N ASP A 175 -6.19 -10.14 32.63
CA ASP A 175 -7.55 -10.53 33.04
C ASP A 175 -8.48 -10.65 31.82
N TYR A 176 -8.36 -9.70 30.87
CA TYR A 176 -9.13 -9.71 29.63
C TYR A 176 -8.78 -10.94 28.77
N GLU A 177 -7.51 -11.21 28.56
CA GLU A 177 -7.04 -12.36 27.77
C GLU A 177 -7.46 -13.70 28.38
N ALA A 178 -7.39 -13.83 29.70
CA ALA A 178 -7.77 -15.07 30.41
C ALA A 178 -9.23 -15.48 30.21
N VAL A 179 -10.14 -14.50 29.98
CA VAL A 179 -11.56 -14.75 29.73
C VAL A 179 -11.87 -14.89 28.24
N PHE A 180 -10.99 -14.38 27.37
CA PHE A 180 -11.21 -14.30 25.93
C PHE A 180 -10.81 -15.59 25.19
N THR A 181 -11.40 -16.71 25.54
CA THR A 181 -11.02 -18.07 25.10
C THR A 181 -11.25 -18.37 23.60
N LYS A 182 -11.98 -17.53 22.88
CA LYS A 182 -12.36 -17.72 21.46
C LYS A 182 -11.92 -16.57 20.54
N ALA A 183 -10.84 -15.86 20.88
CA ALA A 183 -10.35 -14.78 20.06
C ALA A 183 -9.88 -15.27 18.68
N SER A 184 -10.29 -14.56 17.63
CA SER A 184 -9.68 -14.69 16.30
C SER A 184 -8.19 -14.33 16.40
N ASP A 185 -7.39 -14.80 15.45
CA ASP A 185 -5.95 -14.44 15.41
C ASP A 185 -5.75 -12.92 15.25
N SER A 186 -6.67 -12.24 14.59
CA SER A 186 -6.71 -10.78 14.50
C SER A 186 -6.86 -10.12 15.87
N ALA A 187 -7.79 -10.59 16.70
CA ALA A 187 -7.99 -10.05 18.05
C ALA A 187 -6.80 -10.31 18.98
N LYS A 188 -6.14 -11.47 18.86
CA LYS A 188 -4.89 -11.76 19.61
C LYS A 188 -3.75 -10.85 19.17
N ASN A 189 -3.63 -10.58 17.86
CA ASN A 189 -2.62 -9.66 17.34
C ASN A 189 -2.88 -8.23 17.82
N GLU A 190 -4.12 -7.78 17.85
CA GLU A 190 -4.50 -6.48 18.40
C GLU A 190 -4.07 -6.33 19.86
N LEU A 191 -4.32 -7.34 20.72
CA LEU A 191 -3.89 -7.33 22.11
C LEU A 191 -2.37 -7.22 22.25
N ARG A 192 -1.61 -8.01 21.47
CA ARG A 192 -0.13 -7.93 21.47
C ARG A 192 0.37 -6.56 21.01
N CYS A 193 -0.33 -5.93 20.07
CA CYS A 193 -0.02 -4.57 19.60
C CYS A 193 -0.34 -3.54 20.69
N ALA A 194 -1.48 -3.70 21.39
CA ALA A 194 -1.86 -2.86 22.53
C ALA A 194 -0.81 -2.92 23.64
N GLU A 195 -0.32 -4.10 24.01
CA GLU A 195 0.74 -4.26 25.00
C GLU A 195 2.04 -3.52 24.62
N LYS A 196 2.41 -3.55 23.34
CA LYS A 196 3.58 -2.78 22.85
C LYS A 196 3.37 -1.27 23.02
N MET A 197 2.13 -0.79 22.84
CA MET A 197 1.76 0.62 23.01
C MET A 197 1.82 1.08 24.47
N LEU A 198 1.74 0.19 25.44
CA LEU A 198 1.85 0.55 26.88
C LEU A 198 3.14 1.30 27.21
N ARG A 199 4.20 1.10 26.43
CA ARG A 199 5.47 1.86 26.57
C ARG A 199 5.32 3.35 26.28
N MET A 200 4.23 3.74 25.58
CA MET A 200 3.91 5.14 25.28
C MET A 200 3.04 5.79 26.36
N THR A 201 2.54 5.01 27.35
CA THR A 201 1.71 5.55 28.44
C THR A 201 2.46 6.64 29.22
N GLY A 202 1.75 7.76 29.44
CA GLY A 202 2.35 8.96 30.03
C GLY A 202 3.00 9.89 28.98
N SER A 203 3.02 9.53 27.70
CA SER A 203 3.32 10.49 26.64
C SER A 203 2.13 11.46 26.49
N PRO A 204 2.36 12.78 26.30
CA PRO A 204 1.28 13.74 26.16
C PRO A 204 0.43 13.52 24.90
N HIS A 205 0.80 12.59 24.07
CA HIS A 205 0.16 12.29 22.79
C HIS A 205 -0.59 10.97 22.80
N PHE A 206 -0.40 10.15 23.81
CA PHE A 206 -1.05 8.86 23.96
C PHE A 206 -2.01 8.94 25.14
N LEU A 207 -3.27 9.06 24.81
CA LEU A 207 -4.36 9.23 25.77
C LEU A 207 -4.84 7.85 26.21
N VAL A 208 -4.78 7.59 27.49
CA VAL A 208 -5.24 6.34 28.09
C VAL A 208 -6.19 6.65 29.21
N GLY A 209 -7.29 5.94 29.28
CA GLY A 209 -8.26 6.08 30.36
C GLY A 209 -9.00 4.77 30.60
N GLY A 210 -9.60 4.62 31.74
CA GLY A 210 -10.32 3.41 32.10
C GLY A 210 -11.31 3.60 33.23
N MET A 211 -12.27 2.69 33.31
CA MET A 211 -13.20 2.57 34.41
C MET A 211 -12.57 1.73 35.52
N GLU A 212 -12.49 2.26 36.73
CA GLU A 212 -11.90 1.58 37.88
C GLU A 212 -13.00 1.33 38.95
N LEU A 213 -12.92 0.18 39.59
CA LEU A 213 -13.72 -0.20 40.76
C LEU A 213 -12.83 -0.96 41.75
N ASP A 214 -12.77 -0.52 42.99
CA ASP A 214 -12.04 -1.19 44.08
C ASP A 214 -10.58 -1.48 43.74
N GLY A 215 -9.88 -0.57 43.04
CA GLY A 215 -8.49 -0.72 42.63
C GLY A 215 -8.27 -1.64 41.44
N ARG A 216 -9.33 -2.03 40.74
CA ARG A 216 -9.28 -2.88 39.54
C ARG A 216 -9.84 -2.13 38.33
N LEU A 217 -9.16 -2.20 37.19
CA LEU A 217 -9.70 -1.68 35.94
C LEU A 217 -10.74 -2.65 35.35
N LEU A 218 -11.92 -2.12 35.09
CA LEU A 218 -13.02 -2.82 34.40
C LEU A 218 -12.96 -2.62 32.90
N SER A 219 -12.37 -1.51 32.46
CA SER A 219 -12.17 -1.20 31.04
C SER A 219 -10.93 -0.35 30.83
N VAL A 220 -10.39 -0.39 29.61
CA VAL A 220 -9.30 0.45 29.15
C VAL A 220 -9.60 0.91 27.72
N ALA A 221 -9.41 2.21 27.46
CA ALA A 221 -9.41 2.78 26.12
C ALA A 221 -8.12 3.57 25.89
N MET A 222 -7.62 3.52 24.65
CA MET A 222 -6.38 4.17 24.23
C MET A 222 -6.61 4.92 22.92
N ALA A 223 -6.12 6.15 22.86
CA ALA A 223 -6.36 7.01 21.72
C ALA A 223 -5.18 7.95 21.41
N GLU A 224 -5.22 8.54 20.23
CA GLU A 224 -4.39 9.65 19.79
C GLU A 224 -5.25 10.76 19.20
N ARG A 225 -4.88 12.01 19.43
CA ARG A 225 -5.53 13.13 18.76
C ARG A 225 -4.78 13.48 17.46
N CYS A 226 -5.51 13.44 16.34
CA CYS A 226 -5.06 13.86 15.01
C CYS A 226 -6.01 14.94 14.49
N GLY A 227 -5.54 16.18 14.36
CA GLY A 227 -6.38 17.31 13.99
C GLY A 227 -7.56 17.51 14.95
N ASP A 228 -8.77 17.51 14.43
CA ASP A 228 -10.04 17.58 15.16
C ASP A 228 -10.65 16.21 15.45
N THR A 229 -9.93 15.14 15.20
CA THR A 229 -10.37 13.74 15.36
C THR A 229 -9.60 13.05 16.47
N LEU A 230 -10.30 12.34 17.34
CA LEU A 230 -9.75 11.43 18.33
C LEU A 230 -9.77 10.01 17.76
N GLN A 231 -8.59 9.47 17.47
CA GLN A 231 -8.41 8.12 16.93
C GLN A 231 -8.38 7.12 18.08
N ILE A 232 -9.40 6.28 18.21
CA ILE A 232 -9.52 5.26 19.28
C ILE A 232 -8.93 3.95 18.78
N HIS A 233 -7.72 3.63 19.23
CA HIS A 233 -6.98 2.45 18.81
C HIS A 233 -7.40 1.18 19.55
N ILE A 234 -7.66 1.32 20.85
CA ILE A 234 -8.04 0.21 21.74
C ILE A 234 -9.21 0.63 22.59
N GLU A 235 -10.18 -0.25 22.71
CA GLU A 235 -11.32 -0.09 23.59
C GLU A 235 -11.78 -1.49 24.05
N LYS A 236 -11.47 -1.84 25.30
CA LYS A 236 -11.73 -3.16 25.86
C LYS A 236 -12.40 -3.02 27.24
N ALA A 237 -13.29 -3.97 27.56
CA ALA A 237 -13.94 -4.05 28.87
C ALA A 237 -14.06 -5.50 29.31
N LEU A 238 -13.95 -5.75 30.61
CA LEU A 238 -14.11 -7.07 31.21
C LEU A 238 -15.57 -7.53 31.13
N TYR A 239 -15.76 -8.82 30.94
CA TYR A 239 -17.07 -9.46 30.98
C TYR A 239 -17.65 -9.47 32.41
N GLY A 240 -18.98 -9.52 32.51
CA GLY A 240 -19.69 -9.60 33.77
C GLY A 240 -20.06 -8.27 34.40
N TYR A 241 -19.58 -7.14 33.86
CA TYR A 241 -19.91 -5.81 34.31
C TYR A 241 -20.90 -5.13 33.33
N GLU A 242 -22.18 -5.34 33.56
CA GLU A 242 -23.22 -4.88 32.63
C GLU A 242 -23.19 -3.35 32.47
N GLY A 243 -23.13 -2.86 31.22
CA GLY A 243 -23.12 -1.45 30.89
C GLY A 243 -21.75 -0.76 31.01
N VAL A 244 -20.67 -1.46 31.39
CA VAL A 244 -19.33 -0.88 31.52
C VAL A 244 -18.84 -0.32 30.17
N TYR A 245 -19.12 -1.01 29.07
CA TYR A 245 -18.64 -0.60 27.75
C TYR A 245 -19.20 0.78 27.35
N PRO A 246 -20.53 1.01 27.26
CA PRO A 246 -21.07 2.33 26.95
C PRO A 246 -20.76 3.41 28.02
N ALA A 247 -20.57 3.03 29.27
CA ALA A 247 -20.13 3.98 30.32
C ALA A 247 -18.70 4.45 30.05
N THR A 248 -17.81 3.53 29.61
CA THR A 248 -16.43 3.87 29.22
C THR A 248 -16.40 4.76 27.98
N VAL A 249 -17.15 4.42 26.92
CA VAL A 249 -17.24 5.25 25.70
C VAL A 249 -17.63 6.68 26.03
N GLN A 250 -18.69 6.84 26.82
CA GLN A 250 -19.15 8.19 27.24
C GLN A 250 -18.08 8.92 28.03
N ALA A 251 -17.57 8.31 29.08
CA ALA A 251 -16.61 8.95 29.98
C ALA A 251 -15.28 9.27 29.27
N PHE A 252 -14.82 8.43 28.39
CA PHE A 252 -13.62 8.67 27.57
C PHE A 252 -13.82 9.86 26.63
N ALA A 253 -15.00 9.94 25.99
CA ALA A 253 -15.34 11.09 25.15
C ALA A 253 -15.47 12.39 25.95
N GLN A 254 -16.05 12.32 27.14
CA GLN A 254 -16.17 13.48 28.06
C GLN A 254 -14.82 14.02 28.52
N GLU A 255 -13.87 13.13 28.79
CA GLU A 255 -12.52 13.49 29.25
C GLU A 255 -11.62 14.00 28.11
N PHE A 256 -11.61 13.31 26.97
CA PHE A 256 -10.59 13.53 25.94
C PHE A 256 -11.09 14.17 24.64
N ALA A 257 -12.40 14.10 24.34
CA ALA A 257 -12.96 14.74 23.16
C ALA A 257 -13.38 16.19 23.46
N VAL A 258 -12.42 17.00 23.86
CA VAL A 258 -12.56 18.42 24.24
C VAL A 258 -11.67 19.30 23.35
N ASP A 259 -11.66 20.60 23.60
CA ASP A 259 -10.73 21.56 22.98
C ASP A 259 -10.69 21.49 21.44
N GLY A 260 -11.87 21.48 20.79
CA GLY A 260 -12.00 21.48 19.34
C GLY A 260 -11.95 20.08 18.69
N VAL A 261 -11.98 19.00 19.48
CA VAL A 261 -12.25 17.66 18.94
C VAL A 261 -13.73 17.59 18.51
N ARG A 262 -13.94 17.30 17.24
CA ARG A 262 -15.26 17.21 16.62
C ARG A 262 -15.69 15.76 16.37
N TRP A 263 -14.72 14.87 16.15
CA TRP A 263 -14.93 13.51 15.70
C TRP A 263 -14.22 12.50 16.57
N LEU A 264 -14.81 11.31 16.70
CA LEU A 264 -14.16 10.11 17.22
C LEU A 264 -14.15 9.07 16.10
N ASN A 265 -12.96 8.62 15.72
CA ASN A 265 -12.78 7.48 14.85
C ASN A 265 -12.52 6.24 15.71
N ARG A 266 -13.36 5.22 15.59
CA ARG A 266 -13.21 3.93 16.29
C ARG A 266 -12.75 2.82 15.35
N GLU A 267 -12.02 3.18 14.29
CA GLU A 267 -11.45 2.31 13.28
C GLU A 267 -12.48 1.43 12.54
N ASP A 268 -12.04 0.48 11.73
CA ASP A 268 -12.91 -0.40 10.96
C ASP A 268 -13.38 -1.64 11.75
N ASP A 269 -14.14 -2.53 11.10
CA ASP A 269 -14.65 -3.76 11.71
C ASP A 269 -13.87 -5.03 11.29
N ALA A 270 -12.83 -4.91 10.47
CA ALA A 270 -12.01 -6.00 9.96
C ALA A 270 -12.82 -7.22 9.45
N GLY A 271 -14.09 -7.00 9.05
CA GLY A 271 -15.02 -8.05 8.61
C GLY A 271 -15.72 -8.82 9.75
N ASP A 272 -15.43 -8.53 11.02
CA ASP A 272 -16.08 -9.17 12.14
C ASP A 272 -17.53 -8.67 12.32
N LYS A 273 -18.49 -9.58 12.26
CA LYS A 273 -19.93 -9.25 12.34
C LYS A 273 -20.34 -8.75 13.72
N GLY A 274 -19.73 -9.26 14.79
CA GLY A 274 -20.01 -8.85 16.17
C GLY A 274 -19.50 -7.43 16.42
N LEU A 275 -18.26 -7.13 15.99
CA LEU A 275 -17.67 -5.82 16.06
C LEU A 275 -18.46 -4.81 15.24
N ARG A 276 -18.88 -5.18 14.02
CA ARG A 276 -19.78 -4.37 13.19
C ARG A 276 -21.07 -4.00 13.91
N THR A 277 -21.75 -5.00 14.46
CA THR A 277 -23.00 -4.79 15.20
C THR A 277 -22.78 -3.85 16.39
N SER A 278 -21.73 -4.08 17.16
CA SER A 278 -21.37 -3.23 18.29
C SER A 278 -21.12 -1.78 17.87
N LYS A 279 -20.34 -1.56 16.80
CA LYS A 279 -20.04 -0.20 16.32
C LYS A 279 -21.30 0.51 15.80
N LEU A 280 -22.15 -0.18 15.04
CA LEU A 280 -23.41 0.40 14.53
C LEU A 280 -24.40 0.81 15.62
N GLN A 281 -24.40 0.16 16.79
CA GLN A 281 -25.24 0.52 17.93
C GLN A 281 -24.97 1.92 18.49
N TYR A 282 -23.80 2.49 18.22
CA TYR A 282 -23.42 3.85 18.60
C TYR A 282 -23.76 4.90 17.53
N LEU A 283 -24.44 4.49 16.44
CA LEU A 283 -24.94 5.36 15.38
C LEU A 283 -23.85 6.27 14.80
N PRO A 284 -22.89 5.73 14.07
CA PRO A 284 -21.84 6.54 13.44
C PRO A 284 -22.47 7.59 12.53
N ASP A 285 -21.90 8.79 12.53
CA ASP A 285 -22.30 9.87 11.64
C ASP A 285 -22.07 9.47 10.17
N HIS A 286 -20.88 8.96 9.91
CA HIS A 286 -20.52 8.42 8.59
C HIS A 286 -19.47 7.33 8.70
N LEU A 287 -19.20 6.72 7.56
CA LEU A 287 -18.13 5.74 7.39
C LEU A 287 -17.01 6.36 6.57
N GLY A 288 -15.83 6.51 7.18
CA GLY A 288 -14.63 6.98 6.51
C GLY A 288 -14.17 5.98 5.45
N ALA A 289 -14.33 6.32 4.18
CA ALA A 289 -13.93 5.47 3.08
C ALA A 289 -12.41 5.54 2.88
N LYS A 290 -11.76 4.38 2.89
CA LYS A 290 -10.36 4.19 2.53
C LYS A 290 -10.30 3.65 1.11
N LEU A 291 -9.67 4.38 0.22
CA LEU A 291 -9.52 3.93 -1.16
C LEU A 291 -8.12 3.32 -1.35
N ARG A 292 -8.09 2.13 -1.92
CA ARG A 292 -6.89 1.61 -2.56
C ARG A 292 -6.93 2.03 -4.02
N PHE A 293 -5.87 2.65 -4.49
CA PHE A 293 -5.72 3.14 -5.85
C PHE A 293 -4.50 2.47 -6.49
N ASP A 294 -4.74 1.54 -7.41
CA ASP A 294 -3.69 0.89 -8.18
C ASP A 294 -3.55 1.64 -9.50
N VAL A 295 -2.40 2.25 -9.74
CA VAL A 295 -2.08 2.84 -11.03
C VAL A 295 -1.70 1.71 -11.98
N LEU A 296 -2.34 1.71 -13.13
CA LEU A 296 -2.14 0.73 -14.21
C LEU A 296 -1.40 1.41 -15.36
N ASN A 297 -1.13 0.66 -16.41
CA ASN A 297 -0.48 1.14 -17.61
C ASN A 297 -1.28 0.76 -18.87
N GLU A 298 -0.79 1.11 -20.04
CA GLU A 298 -1.43 0.95 -21.33
C GLU A 298 -1.72 -0.52 -21.68
N LEU A 299 -1.04 -1.47 -21.03
CA LEU A 299 -1.28 -2.91 -21.25
C LEU A 299 -2.69 -3.37 -20.87
N VAL A 300 -3.44 -2.58 -20.07
CA VAL A 300 -4.86 -2.86 -19.80
C VAL A 300 -5.72 -2.86 -21.06
N ASN A 301 -5.25 -2.24 -22.13
CA ASN A 301 -5.92 -2.19 -23.43
C ASN A 301 -5.60 -3.41 -24.31
N ILE A 302 -4.68 -4.28 -23.90
CA ILE A 302 -4.29 -5.47 -24.66
C ILE A 302 -5.04 -6.67 -24.09
N THR A 303 -5.86 -7.29 -24.93
CA THR A 303 -6.50 -8.58 -24.62
C THR A 303 -5.67 -9.75 -25.15
N GLU A 304 -4.96 -9.53 -26.25
CA GLU A 304 -4.10 -10.52 -26.92
C GLU A 304 -2.86 -9.81 -27.48
N ILE A 305 -1.71 -10.46 -27.47
CA ILE A 305 -0.51 -9.98 -28.14
C ILE A 305 -0.74 -10.00 -29.65
N PRO A 306 -0.66 -8.85 -30.34
CA PRO A 306 -0.97 -8.79 -31.76
C PRO A 306 0.13 -9.45 -32.60
N THR A 307 -0.23 -9.88 -33.80
CA THR A 307 0.74 -10.27 -34.81
C THR A 307 1.19 -9.03 -35.58
N LEU A 308 2.51 -8.77 -35.57
CA LEU A 308 3.14 -7.73 -36.37
C LEU A 308 3.90 -8.38 -37.52
N THR A 309 3.80 -7.84 -38.72
CA THR A 309 4.49 -8.33 -39.90
C THR A 309 5.41 -7.26 -40.45
N THR A 310 6.62 -7.61 -40.73
CA THR A 310 7.64 -6.78 -41.39
C THR A 310 7.99 -7.30 -42.75
N ALA A 311 9.05 -6.80 -43.38
CA ALA A 311 9.48 -7.28 -44.66
C ALA A 311 9.98 -8.74 -44.67
N ARG A 312 10.56 -9.20 -43.54
CA ARG A 312 11.15 -10.53 -43.40
C ARG A 312 10.64 -11.34 -42.21
N LEU A 313 10.02 -10.69 -41.24
CA LEU A 313 9.71 -11.27 -39.93
C LEU A 313 8.22 -11.24 -39.63
N THR A 314 7.83 -12.21 -38.83
CA THR A 314 6.56 -12.18 -38.07
C THR A 314 6.84 -12.10 -36.58
N LEU A 315 6.19 -11.17 -35.87
CA LEU A 315 6.28 -11.04 -34.44
C LEU A 315 4.92 -11.33 -33.84
N ASP A 316 4.84 -12.29 -32.94
CA ASP A 316 3.58 -12.74 -32.34
C ASP A 316 3.77 -13.24 -30.90
N ALA A 317 2.71 -13.81 -30.32
CA ALA A 317 2.76 -14.38 -28.98
C ALA A 317 3.62 -15.67 -28.96
N LEU A 318 4.35 -15.87 -27.85
CA LEU A 318 5.02 -17.14 -27.56
C LEU A 318 3.99 -18.25 -27.34
N THR A 319 4.24 -19.40 -27.96
CA THR A 319 3.38 -20.60 -27.90
C THR A 319 4.07 -21.79 -27.22
N ASP A 320 3.33 -22.85 -26.95
CA ASP A 320 3.93 -24.07 -26.39
C ASP A 320 4.90 -24.74 -27.34
N ALA A 321 4.79 -24.51 -28.67
CA ALA A 321 5.74 -25.01 -29.66
C ALA A 321 7.10 -24.32 -29.53
N ASP A 322 7.21 -23.18 -28.93
CA ASP A 322 8.42 -22.38 -28.79
C ASP A 322 9.29 -22.78 -27.59
N LYS A 323 8.77 -23.58 -26.64
CA LYS A 323 9.37 -23.88 -25.33
C LYS A 323 10.87 -24.17 -25.41
N THR A 324 11.28 -25.12 -26.25
CA THR A 324 12.69 -25.55 -26.37
C THR A 324 13.56 -24.46 -27.00
N ALA A 325 13.10 -23.82 -28.07
CA ALA A 325 13.86 -22.76 -28.74
C ALA A 325 13.96 -21.51 -27.88
N TYR A 326 12.87 -21.16 -27.15
CA TYR A 326 12.86 -20.03 -26.27
C TYR A 326 13.72 -20.24 -25.02
N ALA A 327 13.70 -21.44 -24.44
CA ALA A 327 14.60 -21.79 -23.34
C ALA A 327 16.07 -21.72 -23.78
N ALA A 328 16.40 -22.23 -24.98
CA ALA A 328 17.76 -22.15 -25.55
C ALA A 328 18.21 -20.68 -25.69
N LEU A 329 17.36 -19.79 -26.20
CA LEU A 329 17.63 -18.35 -26.29
C LEU A 329 17.85 -17.72 -24.91
N CYS A 330 17.02 -18.08 -23.90
CA CYS A 330 17.10 -17.56 -22.54
C CYS A 330 18.31 -18.10 -21.75
N LEU A 331 18.85 -19.25 -22.10
CA LEU A 331 20.01 -19.87 -21.47
C LEU A 331 21.35 -19.53 -22.14
N ASP A 332 21.32 -18.87 -23.31
CA ASP A 332 22.55 -18.47 -24.02
C ASP A 332 23.35 -17.44 -23.20
N ASP A 333 24.56 -17.80 -22.79
CA ASP A 333 25.38 -16.98 -21.89
C ASP A 333 25.79 -15.64 -22.52
N ASP A 334 26.08 -15.62 -23.83
CA ASP A 334 26.46 -14.39 -24.55
C ASP A 334 25.29 -13.43 -24.65
N ARG A 335 24.05 -13.92 -24.80
CA ARG A 335 22.82 -13.09 -24.79
C ARG A 335 22.52 -12.62 -23.40
N ASN A 336 22.56 -13.49 -22.40
CA ASN A 336 22.29 -13.17 -21.02
C ASN A 336 23.26 -12.17 -20.39
N ARG A 337 24.52 -12.21 -20.79
CA ARG A 337 25.52 -11.23 -20.34
C ARG A 337 25.07 -9.79 -20.52
N TRP A 338 24.29 -9.50 -21.57
CA TRP A 338 23.84 -8.17 -21.94
C TRP A 338 22.36 -7.93 -21.61
N TRP A 339 21.64 -8.93 -21.08
CA TRP A 339 20.20 -8.82 -20.83
C TRP A 339 19.86 -7.98 -19.61
N GLY A 340 20.81 -7.82 -18.67
CA GLY A 340 20.64 -7.00 -17.48
C GLY A 340 19.80 -7.62 -16.35
N TYR A 341 19.20 -8.80 -16.59
CA TYR A 341 18.47 -9.57 -15.60
C TYR A 341 19.01 -10.99 -15.52
N ASP A 342 19.35 -11.44 -14.32
CA ASP A 342 19.78 -12.80 -14.05
C ASP A 342 18.64 -13.62 -13.47
N PHE A 343 18.00 -14.43 -14.31
CA PHE A 343 16.86 -15.28 -13.95
C PHE A 343 17.17 -16.27 -12.80
N ARG A 344 18.44 -16.61 -12.58
CA ARG A 344 18.87 -17.54 -11.54
C ARG A 344 18.51 -17.06 -10.14
N LYS A 345 18.25 -15.76 -9.95
CA LYS A 345 17.86 -15.16 -8.68
C LYS A 345 16.45 -15.57 -8.24
N ASP A 346 15.56 -15.80 -9.21
CA ASP A 346 14.15 -16.08 -8.97
C ASP A 346 13.74 -17.47 -9.49
N TYR A 347 14.74 -18.29 -9.91
CA TYR A 347 14.48 -19.61 -10.46
C TYR A 347 14.04 -20.59 -9.36
N ASP A 348 12.89 -21.23 -9.56
CA ASP A 348 12.20 -22.10 -8.60
C ASP A 348 12.46 -23.60 -8.80
N GLY A 349 13.24 -23.99 -9.82
CA GLY A 349 13.53 -25.39 -10.14
C GLY A 349 12.59 -26.02 -11.17
N THR A 350 11.61 -25.29 -11.69
CA THR A 350 10.78 -25.75 -12.82
C THR A 350 11.66 -26.04 -14.05
N PRO A 351 11.38 -27.07 -14.88
CA PRO A 351 12.12 -27.28 -16.12
C PRO A 351 12.20 -26.02 -16.97
N TYR A 352 13.38 -25.67 -17.47
CA TYR A 352 13.64 -24.40 -18.15
C TYR A 352 12.66 -24.09 -19.30
N GLU A 353 12.29 -25.11 -20.07
CA GLU A 353 11.34 -24.96 -21.18
C GLU A 353 9.96 -24.47 -20.69
N ASP A 354 9.50 -24.94 -19.55
CA ASP A 354 8.25 -24.48 -18.94
C ASP A 354 8.42 -23.18 -18.18
N TYR A 355 9.54 -23.00 -17.47
CA TYR A 355 9.81 -21.84 -16.64
C TYR A 355 9.76 -20.52 -17.43
N PHE A 356 10.59 -20.39 -18.50
CA PHE A 356 10.68 -19.14 -19.24
C PHE A 356 9.37 -18.76 -19.93
N LEU A 357 8.66 -19.73 -20.50
CA LEU A 357 7.36 -19.48 -21.11
C LEU A 357 6.31 -19.08 -20.08
N ALA A 358 6.30 -19.70 -18.90
CA ALA A 358 5.39 -19.36 -17.82
C ALA A 358 5.64 -17.93 -17.32
N VAL A 359 6.92 -17.55 -17.12
CA VAL A 359 7.28 -16.19 -16.72
C VAL A 359 6.80 -15.15 -17.74
N ALA A 360 7.07 -15.36 -19.04
CA ALA A 360 6.62 -14.43 -20.08
C ALA A 360 5.10 -14.28 -20.13
N ARG A 361 4.34 -15.37 -19.96
CA ARG A 361 2.88 -15.36 -19.91
C ARG A 361 2.35 -14.68 -18.64
N GLU A 362 2.98 -14.93 -17.49
CA GLU A 362 2.59 -14.32 -16.24
C GLU A 362 2.85 -12.81 -16.26
N ASP A 363 3.97 -12.36 -16.81
CA ASP A 363 4.28 -10.95 -16.95
C ASP A 363 3.26 -10.21 -17.83
N CYS A 364 2.84 -10.83 -18.92
CA CYS A 364 1.78 -10.30 -19.77
C CYS A 364 0.42 -10.26 -19.01
N ALA A 365 0.05 -11.36 -18.36
CA ALA A 365 -1.22 -11.45 -17.61
C ALA A 365 -1.28 -10.44 -16.44
N ARG A 366 -0.13 -10.08 -15.87
CA ARG A 366 0.00 -9.07 -14.82
C ARG A 366 0.26 -7.65 -15.33
N SER A 367 0.21 -7.42 -16.63
CA SER A 367 0.52 -6.12 -17.25
C SER A 367 1.90 -5.57 -16.88
N ARG A 368 2.91 -6.45 -16.79
CA ARG A 368 4.30 -6.08 -16.47
C ARG A 368 5.16 -5.97 -17.72
N ALA A 369 4.98 -6.91 -18.66
CA ALA A 369 5.73 -6.96 -19.91
C ALA A 369 4.95 -7.60 -21.04
N VAL A 370 5.36 -7.33 -22.28
CA VAL A 370 4.87 -8.02 -23.48
C VAL A 370 6.08 -8.59 -24.22
N ASN A 371 6.14 -9.92 -24.33
CA ASN A 371 7.17 -10.63 -25.03
C ASN A 371 6.68 -11.03 -26.43
N PHE A 372 7.26 -10.44 -27.47
CA PHE A 372 7.03 -10.83 -28.85
C PHE A 372 8.06 -11.89 -29.28
N ALA A 373 7.58 -13.05 -29.71
CA ALA A 373 8.41 -14.01 -30.45
C ALA A 373 8.81 -13.41 -31.80
N VAL A 374 10.06 -13.40 -32.15
CA VAL A 374 10.54 -12.98 -33.47
C VAL A 374 10.74 -14.23 -34.34
N ARG A 375 10.01 -14.31 -35.46
CA ARG A 375 10.01 -15.46 -36.34
C ARG A 375 10.54 -15.11 -37.71
N LEU A 376 11.39 -16.00 -38.24
CA LEU A 376 11.83 -16.05 -39.65
C LEU A 376 11.32 -17.37 -40.25
N ASP A 377 10.53 -17.29 -41.31
CA ASP A 377 9.91 -18.46 -41.95
C ASP A 377 9.20 -19.41 -40.96
N GLY A 378 8.57 -18.84 -39.91
CA GLY A 378 7.86 -19.55 -38.83
C GLY A 378 8.74 -20.06 -37.70
N ALA A 379 10.08 -20.07 -37.83
CA ALA A 379 10.99 -20.49 -36.77
C ALA A 379 11.27 -19.34 -35.80
N LEU A 380 11.28 -19.62 -34.49
CA LEU A 380 11.67 -18.65 -33.45
C LEU A 380 13.17 -18.36 -33.55
N ILE A 381 13.54 -17.10 -33.81
CA ILE A 381 14.93 -16.64 -33.92
C ILE A 381 15.33 -15.61 -32.87
N GLY A 382 14.38 -15.11 -32.07
CA GLY A 382 14.65 -14.10 -31.07
C GLY A 382 13.39 -13.65 -30.35
N GLU A 383 13.55 -12.63 -29.55
CA GLU A 383 12.44 -11.94 -28.90
C GLU A 383 12.65 -10.43 -28.82
N VAL A 384 11.54 -9.69 -28.76
CA VAL A 384 11.49 -8.28 -28.39
C VAL A 384 10.55 -8.15 -27.20
N VAL A 385 11.01 -7.50 -26.14
CA VAL A 385 10.26 -7.35 -24.89
C VAL A 385 10.03 -5.88 -24.59
N LEU A 386 8.78 -5.49 -24.41
CA LEU A 386 8.37 -4.20 -23.90
C LEU A 386 8.07 -4.37 -22.41
N TYR A 387 8.76 -3.65 -21.53
CA TYR A 387 8.72 -3.85 -20.08
C TYR A 387 8.99 -2.54 -19.32
N ARG A 388 8.97 -2.57 -17.98
CA ARG A 388 9.18 -1.40 -17.11
C ARG A 388 8.29 -0.23 -17.48
N PHE A 389 7.00 -0.52 -17.63
CA PHE A 389 5.99 0.51 -17.84
C PHE A 389 5.95 1.45 -16.64
N ASP A 390 5.95 2.73 -16.91
CA ASP A 390 5.83 3.75 -15.87
C ASP A 390 4.45 4.42 -15.88
N SER A 391 4.16 5.22 -14.85
CA SER A 391 2.89 5.94 -14.70
C SER A 391 2.76 7.16 -15.62
N ARG A 392 3.76 7.43 -16.46
CA ARG A 392 3.82 8.57 -17.40
C ARG A 392 3.66 8.16 -18.84
N GLY A 393 3.26 6.91 -19.08
CA GLY A 393 3.07 6.36 -20.42
C GLY A 393 4.37 5.99 -21.11
N GLY A 394 5.43 5.68 -20.34
CA GLY A 394 6.70 5.21 -20.86
C GLY A 394 6.89 3.70 -20.66
N ALA A 395 7.72 3.09 -21.51
CA ALA A 395 8.21 1.72 -21.31
C ALA A 395 9.63 1.55 -21.87
N GLU A 396 10.36 0.56 -21.36
CA GLU A 396 11.67 0.18 -21.87
C GLU A 396 11.52 -0.98 -22.86
N LEU A 397 12.26 -0.94 -23.98
CA LEU A 397 12.24 -1.95 -25.02
C LEU A 397 13.60 -2.66 -25.08
N GLY A 398 13.58 -3.98 -25.02
CA GLY A 398 14.75 -4.86 -25.15
C GLY A 398 14.59 -5.84 -26.32
N CYS A 399 15.71 -6.22 -26.91
CA CYS A 399 15.73 -7.19 -28.00
C CYS A 399 16.93 -8.14 -27.84
N ARG A 400 16.71 -9.43 -28.12
CA ARG A 400 17.79 -10.41 -28.32
C ARG A 400 17.44 -11.35 -29.47
N VAL A 401 18.46 -11.71 -30.22
CA VAL A 401 18.36 -12.62 -31.37
C VAL A 401 19.35 -13.77 -31.17
N SER A 402 18.97 -15.00 -31.50
CA SER A 402 19.80 -16.18 -31.39
C SER A 402 21.13 -15.99 -32.16
N PRO A 403 22.24 -16.51 -31.64
CA PRO A 403 23.58 -16.33 -32.26
C PRO A 403 23.62 -16.62 -33.74
N ASP A 404 22.98 -17.70 -34.19
CA ASP A 404 22.96 -18.16 -35.58
C ASP A 404 22.32 -17.16 -36.57
N PHE A 405 21.51 -16.23 -36.03
CA PHE A 405 20.79 -15.22 -36.82
C PHE A 405 21.30 -13.79 -36.57
N ALA A 406 22.40 -13.67 -35.80
CA ALA A 406 22.99 -12.36 -35.50
C ALA A 406 23.64 -11.73 -36.74
N GLY A 407 23.73 -10.41 -36.81
CA GLY A 407 24.40 -9.67 -37.87
C GLY A 407 23.61 -9.51 -39.19
N HIS A 408 22.40 -10.05 -39.29
CA HIS A 408 21.55 -9.97 -40.48
C HIS A 408 20.54 -8.82 -40.47
N GLY A 409 20.54 -7.97 -39.40
CA GLY A 409 19.63 -6.86 -39.24
C GLY A 409 18.26 -7.25 -38.70
N TYR A 410 18.01 -8.51 -38.35
CA TYR A 410 16.72 -8.97 -37.83
C TYR A 410 16.36 -8.29 -36.49
N GLY A 411 17.33 -8.11 -35.60
CA GLY A 411 17.10 -7.41 -34.35
C GLY A 411 16.63 -5.97 -34.55
N THR A 412 17.25 -5.23 -35.46
CA THR A 412 16.87 -3.85 -35.82
C THR A 412 15.45 -3.80 -36.37
N GLU A 413 15.13 -4.71 -37.31
CA GLU A 413 13.80 -4.76 -37.94
C GLU A 413 12.69 -5.11 -36.94
N ALA A 414 12.93 -6.10 -36.06
CA ALA A 414 11.98 -6.50 -35.03
C ALA A 414 11.82 -5.42 -33.97
N PHE A 415 12.90 -4.82 -33.53
CA PHE A 415 12.87 -3.74 -32.53
C PHE A 415 12.06 -2.53 -33.02
N ALA A 416 12.32 -2.07 -34.24
CA ALA A 416 11.60 -0.95 -34.86
C ALA A 416 10.09 -1.25 -34.96
N ALA A 417 9.72 -2.45 -35.37
CA ALA A 417 8.30 -2.84 -35.51
C ALA A 417 7.55 -2.81 -34.17
N VAL A 418 8.19 -3.25 -33.07
CA VAL A 418 7.56 -3.18 -31.74
C VAL A 418 7.54 -1.75 -31.20
N ALA A 419 8.59 -0.95 -31.43
CA ALA A 419 8.61 0.46 -31.07
C ALA A 419 7.49 1.23 -31.76
N ASP A 420 7.31 1.05 -33.07
CA ASP A 420 6.20 1.64 -33.82
C ASP A 420 4.83 1.20 -33.29
N TRP A 421 4.66 -0.08 -33.00
CA TRP A 421 3.43 -0.59 -32.42
C TRP A 421 3.16 0.03 -31.04
N ALA A 422 4.17 0.13 -30.19
CA ALA A 422 4.06 0.70 -28.85
C ALA A 422 3.65 2.18 -28.91
N LEU A 423 4.25 2.98 -29.78
CA LEU A 423 3.96 4.40 -29.91
C LEU A 423 2.60 4.65 -30.62
N TYR A 424 2.34 3.97 -31.73
CA TYR A 424 1.19 4.32 -32.61
C TYR A 424 -0.07 3.48 -32.38
N ARG A 425 0.04 2.31 -31.75
CA ARG A 425 -1.12 1.42 -31.52
C ARG A 425 -1.44 1.22 -30.04
N LEU A 426 -0.40 1.05 -29.21
CA LEU A 426 -0.58 1.03 -27.75
C LEU A 426 -0.69 2.43 -27.16
N HIS A 427 -0.27 3.47 -27.92
CA HIS A 427 -0.32 4.87 -27.55
C HIS A 427 0.57 5.24 -26.36
N LEU A 428 1.75 4.61 -26.26
CA LEU A 428 2.75 5.07 -25.31
C LEU A 428 3.20 6.49 -25.66
N ALA A 429 3.47 7.29 -24.63
CA ALA A 429 4.01 8.63 -24.80
C ALA A 429 5.48 8.59 -25.27
N HIS A 430 6.22 7.59 -24.81
CA HIS A 430 7.62 7.38 -25.20
C HIS A 430 8.06 5.94 -24.98
N VAL A 431 9.06 5.51 -25.73
CA VAL A 431 9.76 4.23 -25.57
C VAL A 431 11.23 4.53 -25.34
N VAL A 432 11.82 3.91 -24.31
CA VAL A 432 13.25 4.07 -24.01
C VAL A 432 13.99 2.74 -24.17
N ALA A 433 15.28 2.82 -24.40
CA ALA A 433 16.16 1.65 -24.43
C ALA A 433 17.53 2.01 -23.84
N LYS A 434 18.27 0.99 -23.43
CA LYS A 434 19.67 1.15 -23.02
C LYS A 434 20.51 -0.03 -23.47
N CYS A 435 21.80 0.20 -23.60
CA CYS A 435 22.76 -0.89 -23.80
C CYS A 435 24.02 -0.64 -22.99
N TYR A 436 24.70 -1.73 -22.62
CA TYR A 436 26.03 -1.66 -22.04
C TYR A 436 27.02 -1.01 -23.01
N LYS A 437 27.95 -0.20 -22.49
CA LYS A 437 28.96 0.50 -23.30
C LYS A 437 29.86 -0.44 -24.12
N GLU A 438 30.07 -1.65 -23.62
CA GLU A 438 30.84 -2.69 -24.30
C GLU A 438 30.04 -3.50 -25.33
N ASN A 439 28.71 -3.27 -25.42
CA ASN A 439 27.84 -3.98 -26.38
C ASN A 439 27.69 -3.20 -27.69
N ASP A 440 28.74 -3.23 -28.54
CA ASP A 440 28.76 -2.56 -29.83
C ASP A 440 27.60 -2.96 -30.76
N ALA A 441 27.14 -4.21 -30.68
CA ALA A 441 26.05 -4.70 -31.52
C ALA A 441 24.72 -3.99 -31.17
N SER A 442 24.38 -3.92 -29.86
CA SER A 442 23.21 -3.20 -29.39
C SER A 442 23.34 -1.70 -29.63
N TYR A 443 24.51 -1.11 -29.39
CA TYR A 443 24.74 0.30 -29.67
C TYR A 443 24.43 0.67 -31.11
N ARG A 444 24.96 -0.12 -32.10
CA ARG A 444 24.69 0.08 -33.54
C ARG A 444 23.20 -0.07 -33.87
N MET A 445 22.54 -1.08 -33.29
CA MET A 445 21.11 -1.33 -33.48
C MET A 445 20.30 -0.14 -32.98
N LEU A 446 20.49 0.25 -31.72
CA LEU A 446 19.74 1.33 -31.10
C LEU A 446 19.99 2.68 -31.78
N SER A 447 21.25 2.99 -32.13
CA SER A 447 21.60 4.22 -32.88
C SER A 447 20.96 4.31 -34.26
N SER A 448 20.52 3.16 -34.86
CA SER A 448 19.79 3.17 -36.12
C SER A 448 18.27 3.33 -36.01
N CYS A 449 17.72 3.12 -34.80
CA CYS A 449 16.26 3.16 -34.55
C CYS A 449 15.83 4.33 -33.65
N MET A 450 16.73 4.84 -32.80
CA MET A 450 16.42 5.76 -31.71
C MET A 450 17.45 6.89 -31.61
N HIS A 451 17.10 7.95 -30.90
CA HIS A 451 18.02 9.03 -30.56
C HIS A 451 18.78 8.71 -29.27
N ARG A 452 20.06 9.10 -29.21
CA ARG A 452 20.85 8.96 -28.00
C ARG A 452 20.46 10.04 -26.99
N ALA A 453 19.87 9.66 -25.86
CA ALA A 453 19.40 10.55 -24.80
C ALA A 453 20.49 10.87 -23.77
N GLY A 454 21.47 9.98 -23.56
CA GLY A 454 22.54 10.20 -22.57
C GLY A 454 23.40 8.97 -22.31
N GLU A 455 24.21 9.05 -21.25
CA GLU A 455 25.03 7.94 -20.77
C GLU A 455 25.38 8.10 -19.28
N ASP A 456 25.69 6.97 -18.63
CA ASP A 456 26.37 6.93 -17.33
C ASP A 456 27.69 6.15 -17.42
N GLU A 457 28.21 5.65 -16.32
CA GLU A 457 29.44 4.84 -16.31
C GLU A 457 29.30 3.50 -17.03
N THR A 458 28.09 2.93 -17.08
CA THR A 458 27.79 1.57 -17.53
C THR A 458 27.01 1.53 -18.84
N PHE A 459 26.05 2.44 -19.03
CA PHE A 459 25.09 2.38 -20.11
C PHE A 459 25.10 3.60 -21.02
N PHE A 460 24.73 3.36 -22.30
CA PHE A 460 24.16 4.36 -23.17
C PHE A 460 22.63 4.29 -23.11
N TYR A 461 21.95 5.44 -23.09
CA TYR A 461 20.50 5.57 -23.06
C TYR A 461 19.98 6.15 -24.36
N PHE A 462 18.80 5.67 -24.79
CA PHE A 462 18.15 6.04 -26.05
C PHE A 462 16.65 6.29 -25.82
N ASP A 463 16.06 7.22 -26.60
CA ASP A 463 14.66 7.59 -26.63
C ASP A 463 14.13 7.82 -28.06
#